data_d107942f5e96419a67935df5ceb8f313
#
_entry.id   d107942f5e96419a67935df5ceb8f313
#
_cell.length_a   1.000
_cell.length_b   1.000
_cell.length_c   1.000
_cell.angle_alpha   90.00
_cell.angle_beta   90.00
_cell.angle_gamma   90.00
#
_symmetry.space_group_name_H-M   'P 1'
#
loop_
_entity.id
_entity.type
_entity.pdbx_description
1 polymer ?
#
loop_
_entity_poly.entity_id
_entity_poly.type
_entity_poly.pdbx_seq_one_letter_code
_entity_poly.pdbx_strand_id
1 'polypeptide(L)'
;MKIGFVYPQTEFGNDPIAIRDLAQSADELGFSHVLAYDHVVGVNPKRPEAWVGPYDYQTPFQSPLLLFSYMAAVTTRLGFATGILILPQRQTALVAKQAATLDVLSKGRLRLGVGVGWNKPEYTALGNNFHDRGRRIEEQVQILRALWTDPLVKFSGKWHNIPDAGINPLPIQQPIPIWFGGHAEAVLQRAAQLGDGWLPNYRSGEEARPALAKIGGYLDQAGRDGSDFGVEARIHYADGNPIHWERFLEGWQGVGATHISFNTMQAGLDSPAKHLKALRLIASSLDIKHR
;
A
#
# COMPACT_ATOMS: atom_id res chain seq x y z
N MET A 1 13.93 -4.13 11.38
CA MET A 1 12.73 -3.42 10.82
C MET A 1 13.06 -2.91 9.43
N LYS A 2 12.17 -3.09 8.45
CA LYS A 2 12.36 -2.60 7.07
C LYS A 2 11.93 -1.14 6.96
N ILE A 3 12.79 -0.27 6.37
CA ILE A 3 12.51 1.16 6.22
C ILE A 3 12.28 1.46 4.75
N GLY A 4 11.11 2.00 4.44
CA GLY A 4 10.69 2.47 3.13
C GLY A 4 10.34 3.96 3.13
N PHE A 5 9.79 4.42 2.03
CA PHE A 5 9.27 5.77 1.91
C PHE A 5 7.96 5.81 1.14
N VAL A 6 7.16 6.86 1.37
CA VAL A 6 5.95 7.14 0.58
C VAL A 6 6.35 7.93 -0.65
N TYR A 7 5.96 7.48 -1.83
CA TYR A 7 6.12 8.27 -3.06
C TYR A 7 5.36 9.59 -2.92
N PRO A 8 6.02 10.75 -3.04
CA PRO A 8 5.40 12.04 -2.75
C PRO A 8 4.54 12.55 -3.91
N GLN A 9 3.59 11.75 -4.36
CA GLN A 9 2.87 11.91 -5.62
C GLN A 9 2.04 13.19 -5.75
N THR A 10 1.65 13.82 -4.64
CA THR A 10 0.91 15.09 -4.68
C THR A 10 1.80 16.33 -4.85
N GLU A 11 3.12 16.17 -4.70
CA GLU A 11 4.10 17.28 -4.67
C GLU A 11 5.30 17.06 -5.60
N PHE A 12 5.44 15.84 -6.16
CA PHE A 12 6.64 15.44 -6.92
C PHE A 12 6.58 15.87 -8.40
N GLY A 13 5.39 16.11 -8.93
CA GLY A 13 5.19 16.37 -10.36
C GLY A 13 5.19 15.09 -11.21
N ASN A 14 5.23 15.29 -12.54
CA ASN A 14 5.03 14.22 -13.53
C ASN A 14 6.25 13.98 -14.43
N ASP A 15 7.42 14.52 -14.07
CA ASP A 15 8.65 14.30 -14.86
C ASP A 15 9.16 12.86 -14.71
N PRO A 16 9.17 12.06 -15.79
CA PRO A 16 9.60 10.67 -15.73
C PRO A 16 11.09 10.53 -15.37
N ILE A 17 11.92 11.53 -15.69
CA ILE A 17 13.34 11.51 -15.32
C ILE A 17 13.46 11.66 -13.80
N ALA A 18 12.75 12.60 -13.20
CA ALA A 18 12.74 12.77 -11.75
C ALA A 18 12.21 11.51 -11.02
N ILE A 19 11.17 10.87 -11.55
CA ILE A 19 10.62 9.61 -11.00
C ILE A 19 11.67 8.49 -11.04
N ARG A 20 12.38 8.34 -12.17
CA ARG A 20 13.48 7.38 -12.32
C ARG A 20 14.59 7.65 -11.29
N ASP A 21 15.03 8.89 -11.19
CA ASP A 21 16.13 9.29 -10.33
C ASP A 21 15.80 9.11 -8.85
N LEU A 22 14.53 9.32 -8.46
CA LEU A 22 14.04 9.02 -7.12
C LEU A 22 14.11 7.52 -6.83
N ALA A 23 13.63 6.68 -7.74
CA ALA A 23 13.62 5.23 -7.56
C ALA A 23 15.04 4.66 -7.46
N GLN A 24 15.94 5.08 -8.36
CA GLN A 24 17.35 4.66 -8.36
C GLN A 24 18.07 5.12 -7.09
N SER A 25 17.91 6.39 -6.72
CA SER A 25 18.53 6.93 -5.49
C SER A 25 18.02 6.19 -4.25
N ALA A 26 16.74 5.87 -4.17
CA ALA A 26 16.18 5.11 -3.04
C ALA A 26 16.75 3.68 -2.98
N ASP A 27 16.87 3.00 -4.12
CA ASP A 27 17.48 1.67 -4.24
C ASP A 27 18.95 1.69 -3.79
N GLU A 28 19.72 2.71 -4.22
CA GLU A 28 21.12 2.91 -3.85
C GLU A 28 21.31 3.26 -2.38
N LEU A 29 20.41 4.06 -1.81
CA LEU A 29 20.41 4.43 -0.39
C LEU A 29 20.00 3.29 0.54
N GLY A 30 19.47 2.18 0.01
CA GLY A 30 19.11 1.00 0.78
C GLY A 30 17.68 1.02 1.34
N PHE A 31 16.81 1.91 0.86
CA PHE A 31 15.39 1.82 1.21
C PHE A 31 14.83 0.47 0.79
N SER A 32 14.09 -0.17 1.70
CA SER A 32 13.53 -1.49 1.45
C SER A 32 12.37 -1.48 0.46
N HIS A 33 11.59 -0.40 0.41
CA HIS A 33 10.43 -0.29 -0.46
C HIS A 33 9.94 1.16 -0.64
N VAL A 34 9.19 1.37 -1.71
CA VAL A 34 8.36 2.54 -1.93
C VAL A 34 6.88 2.18 -1.76
N LEU A 35 6.14 3.02 -1.04
CA LEU A 35 4.70 2.92 -0.88
C LEU A 35 4.02 4.03 -1.68
N ALA A 36 3.00 3.71 -2.49
CA ALA A 36 2.22 4.70 -3.23
C ALA A 36 0.73 4.60 -2.92
N TYR A 37 0.05 5.75 -2.88
CA TYR A 37 -1.40 5.85 -2.70
C TYR A 37 -2.13 5.68 -4.03
N ASP A 38 -3.42 5.35 -3.97
CA ASP A 38 -4.26 5.10 -5.14
C ASP A 38 -5.51 5.99 -5.13
N HIS A 39 -5.67 6.78 -6.19
CA HIS A 39 -6.91 7.43 -6.59
C HIS A 39 -7.01 7.41 -8.12
N VAL A 40 -8.23 7.16 -8.63
CA VAL A 40 -8.48 7.07 -10.08
C VAL A 40 -9.09 8.37 -10.61
N VAL A 41 -10.08 8.93 -9.89
CA VAL A 41 -10.72 10.19 -10.24
C VAL A 41 -10.85 11.11 -9.02
N GLY A 42 -10.42 12.35 -9.19
CA GLY A 42 -10.62 13.40 -8.20
C GLY A 42 -11.98 14.08 -8.34
N VAL A 43 -12.53 14.55 -7.24
CA VAL A 43 -13.84 15.20 -7.17
C VAL A 43 -13.69 16.70 -7.35
N ASN A 44 -14.63 17.34 -8.07
CA ASN A 44 -14.73 18.80 -8.10
C ASN A 44 -15.28 19.30 -6.75
N PRO A 45 -14.52 20.07 -5.95
CA PRO A 45 -14.99 20.58 -4.67
C PRO A 45 -16.14 21.59 -4.77
N LYS A 46 -16.34 22.18 -5.95
CA LYS A 46 -17.43 23.16 -6.24
C LYS A 46 -18.73 22.51 -6.72
N ARG A 47 -18.88 21.19 -6.58
CA ARG A 47 -20.13 20.48 -6.92
C ARG A 47 -21.26 20.83 -5.95
N PRO A 48 -22.56 20.65 -6.36
CA PRO A 48 -23.69 20.95 -5.50
C PRO A 48 -23.72 20.20 -4.17
N GLU A 49 -23.31 18.92 -4.18
CA GLU A 49 -23.15 18.15 -2.94
C GLU A 49 -21.82 18.50 -2.30
N ALA A 50 -21.87 18.85 -1.01
CA ALA A 50 -20.69 19.21 -0.25
C ALA A 50 -19.60 18.11 -0.36
N TRP A 51 -18.40 18.51 -0.72
CA TRP A 51 -17.23 17.64 -0.76
C TRP A 51 -16.32 17.92 0.44
N VAL A 52 -16.05 16.89 1.21
CA VAL A 52 -15.07 16.93 2.31
C VAL A 52 -14.10 15.77 2.10
N GLY A 53 -12.94 16.07 1.54
CA GLY A 53 -11.91 15.07 1.29
C GLY A 53 -10.55 15.73 1.15
N PRO A 54 -9.45 14.98 1.41
CA PRO A 54 -8.09 15.53 1.36
C PRO A 54 -7.57 15.78 -0.06
N TYR A 55 -8.25 15.26 -1.09
CA TYR A 55 -7.84 15.31 -2.48
C TYR A 55 -9.01 15.69 -3.39
N ASP A 56 -8.71 16.40 -4.47
CA ASP A 56 -9.66 16.81 -5.50
C ASP A 56 -9.13 16.48 -6.91
N TYR A 57 -9.82 16.93 -7.96
CA TYR A 57 -9.47 16.67 -9.35
C TYR A 57 -8.14 17.31 -9.78
N GLN A 58 -7.60 18.26 -9.04
CA GLN A 58 -6.32 18.91 -9.30
C GLN A 58 -5.15 18.20 -8.66
N THR A 59 -5.43 17.31 -7.70
CA THR A 59 -4.39 16.58 -6.98
C THR A 59 -3.85 15.43 -7.86
N PRO A 60 -2.56 15.44 -8.23
CA PRO A 60 -2.00 14.42 -9.09
C PRO A 60 -1.88 13.08 -8.36
N PHE A 61 -2.33 12.01 -9.02
CA PHE A 61 -2.12 10.63 -8.59
C PHE A 61 -1.69 9.78 -9.78
N GLN A 62 -0.54 9.14 -9.67
CA GLN A 62 -0.11 8.13 -10.63
C GLN A 62 -0.81 6.81 -10.32
N SER A 63 -1.17 6.03 -11.35
CA SER A 63 -1.66 4.66 -11.15
C SER A 63 -0.54 3.80 -10.54
N PRO A 64 -0.69 3.27 -9.30
CA PRO A 64 0.42 2.65 -8.58
C PRO A 64 1.08 1.49 -9.33
N LEU A 65 0.29 0.60 -9.94
CA LEU A 65 0.85 -0.57 -10.64
C LEU A 65 1.66 -0.17 -11.89
N LEU A 66 1.25 0.90 -12.60
CA LEU A 66 2.00 1.41 -13.74
C LEU A 66 3.27 2.15 -13.29
N LEU A 67 3.15 2.99 -12.27
CA LEU A 67 4.29 3.68 -11.64
C LEU A 67 5.35 2.66 -11.18
N PHE A 68 4.93 1.63 -10.48
CA PHE A 68 5.82 0.58 -9.99
C PHE A 68 6.45 -0.25 -11.11
N SER A 69 5.75 -0.48 -12.22
CA SER A 69 6.34 -1.14 -13.39
C SER A 69 7.48 -0.33 -13.98
N TYR A 70 7.31 1.00 -14.07
CA TYR A 70 8.36 1.91 -14.51
C TYR A 70 9.55 1.91 -13.54
N MET A 71 9.30 2.01 -12.23
CA MET A 71 10.36 1.98 -11.20
C MET A 71 11.06 0.62 -11.15
N ALA A 72 10.34 -0.50 -11.34
CA ALA A 72 10.90 -1.84 -11.32
C ALA A 72 11.92 -2.07 -12.44
N ALA A 73 11.72 -1.44 -13.60
CA ALA A 73 12.64 -1.53 -14.74
C ALA A 73 14.00 -0.86 -14.50
N VAL A 74 14.08 0.05 -13.51
CA VAL A 74 15.28 0.89 -13.24
C VAL A 74 15.87 0.63 -11.85
N THR A 75 15.36 -0.36 -11.10
CA THR A 75 15.81 -0.73 -9.75
C THR A 75 16.02 -2.22 -9.62
N THR A 76 16.81 -2.66 -8.65
CA THR A 76 17.14 -4.08 -8.47
C THR A 76 16.66 -4.67 -7.14
N ARG A 77 16.57 -3.86 -6.08
CA ARG A 77 16.23 -4.28 -4.71
C ARG A 77 14.97 -3.62 -4.16
N LEU A 78 14.70 -2.38 -4.57
CA LEU A 78 13.57 -1.60 -4.07
C LEU A 78 12.26 -2.36 -4.25
N GLY A 79 11.57 -2.64 -3.14
CA GLY A 79 10.24 -3.24 -3.11
C GLY A 79 9.14 -2.22 -3.42
N PHE A 80 7.95 -2.71 -3.74
CA PHE A 80 6.79 -1.91 -4.13
C PHE A 80 5.60 -2.27 -3.26
N ALA A 81 4.96 -1.28 -2.64
CA ALA A 81 3.78 -1.47 -1.81
C ALA A 81 2.69 -0.46 -2.16
N THR A 82 1.47 -0.90 -2.38
CA THR A 82 0.33 0.02 -2.47
C THR A 82 -0.17 0.37 -1.06
N GLY A 83 -0.43 1.65 -0.81
CA GLY A 83 -0.83 2.09 0.53
C GLY A 83 -2.06 2.98 0.57
N ILE A 84 -3.17 2.53 0.00
CA ILE A 84 -3.65 1.21 -0.43
C ILE A 84 -4.23 1.28 -1.83
N LEU A 85 -4.29 0.16 -2.55
CA LEU A 85 -5.12 0.01 -3.73
C LEU A 85 -6.58 -0.12 -3.29
N ILE A 86 -7.49 0.69 -3.85
CA ILE A 86 -8.91 0.60 -3.52
C ILE A 86 -9.53 -0.55 -4.32
N LEU A 87 -9.37 -1.77 -3.82
CA LEU A 87 -9.67 -3.01 -4.54
C LEU A 87 -11.13 -3.11 -5.00
N PRO A 88 -12.16 -2.72 -4.19
CA PRO A 88 -13.56 -2.86 -4.62
C PRO A 88 -13.99 -1.91 -5.75
N GLN A 89 -13.14 -0.96 -6.14
CA GLN A 89 -13.37 -0.12 -7.33
C GLN A 89 -12.88 -0.76 -8.63
N ARG A 90 -12.25 -1.93 -8.57
CA ARG A 90 -11.52 -2.52 -9.69
C ARG A 90 -12.08 -3.89 -10.07
N GLN A 91 -11.88 -4.27 -11.32
CA GLN A 91 -12.16 -5.62 -11.81
C GLN A 91 -11.10 -6.58 -11.26
N THR A 92 -11.52 -7.57 -10.50
CA THR A 92 -10.63 -8.46 -9.73
C THR A 92 -9.66 -9.24 -10.59
N ALA A 93 -10.13 -9.86 -11.68
CA ALA A 93 -9.27 -10.62 -12.59
C ALA A 93 -8.21 -9.72 -13.27
N LEU A 94 -8.57 -8.45 -13.57
CA LEU A 94 -7.62 -7.49 -14.14
C LEU A 94 -6.54 -7.11 -13.13
N VAL A 95 -6.91 -6.87 -11.86
CA VAL A 95 -5.94 -6.62 -10.78
C VAL A 95 -5.04 -7.84 -10.58
N ALA A 96 -5.59 -9.06 -10.55
CA ALA A 96 -4.81 -10.28 -10.45
C ALA A 96 -3.74 -10.36 -11.54
N LYS A 97 -4.12 -10.10 -12.79
CA LYS A 97 -3.22 -10.12 -13.95
C LYS A 97 -2.14 -9.03 -13.87
N GLN A 98 -2.53 -7.79 -13.55
CA GLN A 98 -1.59 -6.67 -13.47
C GLN A 98 -0.59 -6.85 -12.33
N ALA A 99 -1.06 -7.29 -11.15
CA ALA A 99 -0.20 -7.56 -10.01
C ALA A 99 0.78 -8.73 -10.30
N ALA A 100 0.31 -9.82 -10.90
CA ALA A 100 1.18 -10.94 -11.29
C ALA A 100 2.25 -10.50 -12.31
N THR A 101 1.86 -9.68 -13.30
CA THR A 101 2.81 -9.14 -14.28
C THR A 101 3.86 -8.26 -13.61
N LEU A 102 3.45 -7.34 -12.73
CA LEU A 102 4.38 -6.50 -11.98
C LEU A 102 5.29 -7.34 -11.07
N ASP A 103 4.75 -8.36 -10.43
CA ASP A 103 5.53 -9.24 -9.56
C ASP A 103 6.63 -9.98 -10.35
N VAL A 104 6.31 -10.48 -11.54
CA VAL A 104 7.31 -11.07 -12.45
C VAL A 104 8.36 -10.04 -12.88
N LEU A 105 7.93 -8.86 -13.35
CA LEU A 105 8.84 -7.80 -13.81
C LEU A 105 9.75 -7.28 -12.69
N SER A 106 9.24 -7.23 -11.47
CA SER A 106 9.98 -6.82 -10.28
C SER A 106 10.77 -7.95 -9.62
N LYS A 107 10.67 -9.19 -10.09
CA LYS A 107 11.30 -10.39 -9.50
C LYS A 107 10.83 -10.63 -8.06
N GLY A 108 9.51 -10.61 -7.82
CA GLY A 108 8.93 -10.91 -6.51
C GLY A 108 9.03 -9.78 -5.49
N ARG A 109 9.05 -8.51 -5.93
CA ARG A 109 9.18 -7.35 -5.04
C ARG A 109 7.87 -6.62 -4.76
N LEU A 110 6.72 -7.16 -5.16
CA LEU A 110 5.41 -6.56 -4.93
C LEU A 110 4.80 -7.02 -3.61
N ARG A 111 4.20 -6.08 -2.88
CA ARG A 111 3.28 -6.28 -1.77
C ARG A 111 2.02 -5.46 -2.03
N LEU A 112 0.87 -6.13 -2.07
CA LEU A 112 -0.39 -5.49 -2.41
C LEU A 112 -1.11 -5.02 -1.14
N GLY A 113 -0.98 -3.75 -0.79
CA GLY A 113 -1.82 -3.13 0.23
C GLY A 113 -3.20 -2.81 -0.35
N VAL A 114 -4.27 -3.28 0.29
CA VAL A 114 -5.64 -3.12 -0.18
C VAL A 114 -6.54 -2.47 0.87
N GLY A 115 -7.60 -1.82 0.41
CA GLY A 115 -8.60 -1.24 1.29
C GLY A 115 -9.89 -0.94 0.56
N VAL A 116 -10.89 -0.48 1.31
CA VAL A 116 -12.22 -0.22 0.77
C VAL A 116 -12.44 1.22 0.32
N GLY A 117 -11.54 2.13 0.63
CA GLY A 117 -11.67 3.55 0.27
C GLY A 117 -12.85 4.27 0.91
N TRP A 118 -12.91 5.57 0.72
CA TRP A 118 -13.88 6.50 1.30
C TRP A 118 -14.60 7.37 0.25
N ASN A 119 -14.04 7.49 -0.96
CA ASN A 119 -14.51 8.39 -2.01
C ASN A 119 -15.70 7.77 -2.78
N LYS A 120 -16.93 8.08 -2.35
CA LYS A 120 -18.16 7.57 -2.99
C LYS A 120 -18.32 8.01 -4.45
N PRO A 121 -18.06 9.28 -4.85
CA PRO A 121 -18.07 9.70 -6.26
C PRO A 121 -17.16 8.88 -7.17
N GLU A 122 -15.99 8.50 -6.71
CA GLU A 122 -15.05 7.65 -7.44
C GLU A 122 -15.63 6.26 -7.70
N TYR A 123 -16.31 5.67 -6.71
CA TYR A 123 -17.05 4.42 -6.88
C TYR A 123 -18.10 4.53 -7.99
N THR A 124 -18.86 5.63 -8.00
CA THR A 124 -19.88 5.89 -9.02
C THR A 124 -19.26 6.01 -10.41
N ALA A 125 -18.16 6.75 -10.54
CA ALA A 125 -17.43 6.92 -11.80
C ALA A 125 -16.89 5.61 -12.37
N LEU A 126 -16.52 4.68 -11.48
CA LEU A 126 -16.00 3.35 -11.84
C LEU A 126 -17.11 2.26 -11.94
N GLY A 127 -18.38 2.66 -11.87
CA GLY A 127 -19.52 1.74 -12.00
C GLY A 127 -19.67 0.74 -10.87
N ASN A 128 -19.16 1.05 -9.67
CA ASN A 128 -19.20 0.15 -8.53
C ASN A 128 -20.06 0.67 -7.38
N ASN A 129 -20.67 -0.25 -6.63
CA ASN A 129 -21.50 0.09 -5.49
C ASN A 129 -20.62 0.37 -4.25
N PHE A 130 -20.79 1.57 -3.67
CA PHE A 130 -20.07 1.97 -2.47
C PHE A 130 -20.50 1.18 -1.21
N HIS A 131 -21.77 0.75 -1.13
CA HIS A 131 -22.35 0.20 0.10
C HIS A 131 -22.00 -1.29 0.35
N ASP A 132 -21.56 -2.01 -0.67
CA ASP A 132 -21.18 -3.43 -0.54
C ASP A 132 -19.65 -3.64 -0.49
N ARG A 133 -18.85 -2.57 -0.61
CA ARG A 133 -17.39 -2.63 -0.75
C ARG A 133 -16.67 -3.48 0.31
N GLY A 134 -17.18 -3.48 1.55
CA GLY A 134 -16.60 -4.26 2.64
C GLY A 134 -16.73 -5.77 2.46
N ARG A 135 -17.88 -6.23 1.95
CA ARG A 135 -18.10 -7.68 1.67
C ARG A 135 -17.47 -8.08 0.34
N ARG A 136 -17.50 -7.18 -0.64
CA ARG A 136 -16.91 -7.42 -1.95
C ARG A 136 -15.39 -7.63 -1.89
N ILE A 137 -14.67 -6.89 -1.05
CA ILE A 137 -13.21 -7.05 -0.92
C ILE A 137 -12.82 -8.44 -0.38
N GLU A 138 -13.66 -9.05 0.48
CA GLU A 138 -13.42 -10.39 1.01
C GLU A 138 -13.43 -11.44 -0.10
N GLU A 139 -14.45 -11.40 -0.97
CA GLU A 139 -14.54 -12.27 -2.13
C GLU A 139 -13.40 -12.00 -3.14
N GLN A 140 -13.05 -10.72 -3.34
CA GLN A 140 -11.95 -10.35 -4.23
C GLN A 140 -10.61 -10.91 -3.76
N VAL A 141 -10.30 -10.86 -2.47
CA VAL A 141 -9.04 -11.40 -1.93
C VAL A 141 -8.95 -12.91 -2.11
N GLN A 142 -10.05 -13.64 -1.93
CA GLN A 142 -10.10 -15.09 -2.20
C GLN A 142 -9.77 -15.39 -3.69
N ILE A 143 -10.38 -14.63 -4.60
CA ILE A 143 -10.14 -14.78 -6.04
C ILE A 143 -8.71 -14.42 -6.42
N LEU A 144 -8.16 -13.34 -5.87
CA LEU A 144 -6.77 -12.96 -6.13
C LEU A 144 -5.81 -14.07 -5.72
N ARG A 145 -5.98 -14.63 -4.52
CA ARG A 145 -5.15 -15.74 -4.03
C ARG A 145 -5.27 -16.96 -4.94
N ALA A 146 -6.48 -17.37 -5.29
CA ALA A 146 -6.71 -18.50 -6.19
C ALA A 146 -6.04 -18.28 -7.55
N LEU A 147 -6.27 -17.12 -8.20
CA LEU A 147 -5.67 -16.81 -9.50
C LEU A 147 -4.14 -16.70 -9.49
N TRP A 148 -3.52 -16.47 -8.33
CA TRP A 148 -2.06 -16.41 -8.20
C TRP A 148 -1.40 -17.75 -7.87
N THR A 149 -2.19 -18.74 -7.43
CA THR A 149 -1.66 -20.05 -7.03
C THR A 149 -2.05 -21.16 -8.01
N ASP A 150 -3.25 -21.07 -8.59
CA ASP A 150 -3.79 -22.13 -9.42
C ASP A 150 -3.78 -21.73 -10.91
N PRO A 151 -3.33 -22.60 -11.81
CA PRO A 151 -3.35 -22.33 -13.24
C PRO A 151 -4.77 -22.22 -13.82
N LEU A 152 -5.76 -22.90 -13.21
CA LEU A 152 -7.18 -22.83 -13.55
C LEU A 152 -8.01 -22.68 -12.29
N VAL A 153 -8.92 -21.71 -12.29
CA VAL A 153 -9.82 -21.37 -11.18
C VAL A 153 -11.27 -21.50 -11.62
N LYS A 154 -12.06 -22.20 -10.84
CA LYS A 154 -13.51 -22.20 -10.94
C LYS A 154 -14.08 -21.59 -9.65
N PHE A 155 -14.71 -20.43 -9.78
CA PHE A 155 -15.26 -19.70 -8.64
C PHE A 155 -16.64 -19.14 -8.97
N SER A 156 -17.61 -19.31 -8.08
CA SER A 156 -18.94 -18.74 -8.20
C SER A 156 -19.31 -18.09 -6.86
N GLY A 157 -19.32 -16.76 -6.84
CA GLY A 157 -19.62 -15.95 -5.68
C GLY A 157 -20.79 -15.00 -5.92
N LYS A 158 -20.95 -14.04 -5.03
CA LYS A 158 -22.01 -13.04 -5.14
C LYS A 158 -21.71 -11.97 -6.19
N TRP A 159 -20.45 -11.57 -6.32
CA TRP A 159 -20.02 -10.50 -7.21
C TRP A 159 -19.18 -10.99 -8.39
N HIS A 160 -18.66 -12.21 -8.31
CA HIS A 160 -17.73 -12.72 -9.31
C HIS A 160 -18.07 -14.14 -9.73
N ASN A 161 -17.83 -14.43 -10.99
CA ASN A 161 -17.88 -15.77 -11.55
C ASN A 161 -16.67 -15.99 -12.43
N ILE A 162 -15.83 -16.97 -12.11
CA ILE A 162 -14.68 -17.41 -12.91
C ILE A 162 -15.01 -18.78 -13.48
N PRO A 163 -15.32 -18.89 -14.77
CA PRO A 163 -15.80 -20.14 -15.36
C PRO A 163 -14.66 -21.02 -15.88
N ASP A 164 -13.87 -21.62 -14.96
CA ASP A 164 -12.74 -22.48 -15.32
C ASP A 164 -11.69 -21.75 -16.19
N ALA A 165 -11.15 -20.67 -15.63
CA ALA A 165 -10.20 -19.77 -16.30
C ALA A 165 -9.06 -19.40 -15.37
N GLY A 166 -7.91 -18.99 -15.92
CA GLY A 166 -6.74 -18.60 -15.15
C GLY A 166 -5.98 -17.44 -15.77
N ILE A 167 -4.93 -17.02 -15.09
CA ILE A 167 -3.99 -16.00 -15.58
C ILE A 167 -2.65 -16.65 -15.93
N ASN A 168 -1.97 -16.11 -16.92
CA ASN A 168 -0.59 -16.50 -17.28
C ASN A 168 0.17 -15.24 -17.76
N PRO A 169 1.37 -14.91 -17.18
CA PRO A 169 2.10 -15.70 -16.19
C PRO A 169 1.43 -15.68 -14.81
N LEU A 170 1.69 -16.72 -14.02
CA LEU A 170 1.52 -16.66 -12.57
C LEU A 170 2.60 -15.75 -11.96
N PRO A 171 2.38 -15.14 -10.79
CA PRO A 171 3.40 -14.35 -10.12
C PRO A 171 4.56 -15.24 -9.63
N ILE A 172 5.69 -14.62 -9.29
CA ILE A 172 6.80 -15.30 -8.60
C ILE A 172 6.38 -15.64 -7.17
N GLN A 173 5.73 -14.71 -6.50
CA GLN A 173 5.16 -14.91 -5.16
C GLN A 173 3.77 -15.57 -5.28
N GLN A 174 3.61 -16.77 -4.77
CA GLN A 174 2.37 -17.56 -4.88
C GLN A 174 1.80 -17.90 -3.50
N PRO A 175 0.95 -17.02 -2.95
CA PRO A 175 0.40 -15.78 -3.52
C PRO A 175 1.27 -14.55 -3.22
N ILE A 176 1.00 -13.45 -3.95
CA ILE A 176 1.52 -12.11 -3.61
C ILE A 176 0.98 -11.72 -2.23
N PRO A 177 1.81 -11.18 -1.32
CA PRO A 177 1.35 -10.75 0.00
C PRO A 177 0.29 -9.64 -0.08
N ILE A 178 -0.82 -9.81 0.65
CA ILE A 178 -1.93 -8.85 0.73
C ILE A 178 -2.00 -8.24 2.13
N TRP A 179 -1.87 -6.92 2.21
CA TRP A 179 -1.97 -6.17 3.47
C TRP A 179 -3.21 -5.28 3.47
N PHE A 180 -3.92 -5.20 4.60
CA PHE A 180 -5.12 -4.38 4.70
C PHE A 180 -4.84 -3.03 5.35
N GLY A 181 -5.33 -1.94 4.72
CA GLY A 181 -5.27 -0.60 5.28
C GLY A 181 -6.58 -0.16 5.92
N GLY A 182 -6.48 0.55 7.03
CA GLY A 182 -7.59 1.14 7.77
C GLY A 182 -7.61 0.77 9.26
N HIS A 183 -8.59 1.33 9.99
CA HIS A 183 -8.66 1.23 11.46
C HIS A 183 -10.04 0.79 12.00
N ALA A 184 -11.06 0.66 11.12
CA ALA A 184 -12.38 0.18 11.54
C ALA A 184 -12.31 -1.29 11.97
N GLU A 185 -13.13 -1.68 12.95
CA GLU A 185 -13.17 -3.05 13.51
C GLU A 185 -13.23 -4.13 12.42
N ALA A 186 -14.11 -3.97 11.44
CA ALA A 186 -14.24 -4.90 10.33
C ALA A 186 -12.97 -4.98 9.44
N VAL A 187 -12.10 -3.95 9.44
CA VAL A 187 -10.80 -4.00 8.74
C VAL A 187 -9.81 -4.81 9.54
N LEU A 188 -9.77 -4.65 10.88
CA LEU A 188 -8.88 -5.42 11.75
C LEU A 188 -9.19 -6.93 11.66
N GLN A 189 -10.49 -7.29 11.66
CA GLN A 189 -10.93 -8.67 11.44
C GLN A 189 -10.49 -9.23 10.09
N ARG A 190 -10.70 -8.47 8.99
CA ARG A 190 -10.26 -8.89 7.65
C ARG A 190 -8.75 -9.04 7.54
N ALA A 191 -7.99 -8.10 8.11
CA ALA A 191 -6.55 -8.17 8.12
C ALA A 191 -6.07 -9.46 8.79
N ALA A 192 -6.65 -9.80 9.94
CA ALA A 192 -6.30 -11.01 10.67
C ALA A 192 -6.75 -12.30 9.96
N GLN A 193 -7.94 -12.30 9.33
CA GLN A 193 -8.50 -13.51 8.71
C GLN A 193 -7.95 -13.77 7.30
N LEU A 194 -7.75 -12.71 6.50
CA LEU A 194 -7.49 -12.80 5.06
C LEU A 194 -6.15 -12.16 4.65
N GLY A 195 -5.56 -11.30 5.48
CA GLY A 195 -4.36 -10.54 5.14
C GLY A 195 -3.07 -11.18 5.64
N ASP A 196 -1.95 -10.74 5.09
CA ASP A 196 -0.61 -11.07 5.54
C ASP A 196 0.00 -9.92 6.35
N GLY A 197 -0.78 -8.84 6.56
CA GLY A 197 -0.37 -7.70 7.36
C GLY A 197 -1.39 -6.57 7.37
N TRP A 198 -1.01 -5.53 8.10
CA TRP A 198 -1.84 -4.36 8.36
C TRP A 198 -1.08 -3.05 8.16
N LEU A 199 -1.76 -2.08 7.55
CA LEU A 199 -1.30 -0.71 7.32
C LEU A 199 -2.10 0.23 8.23
N PRO A 200 -1.65 0.48 9.47
CA PRO A 200 -2.30 1.38 10.42
C PRO A 200 -2.31 2.83 9.94
N ASN A 201 -3.28 3.58 10.46
CA ASN A 201 -3.34 5.03 10.30
C ASN A 201 -3.37 5.68 11.69
N TYR A 202 -2.36 5.38 12.50
CA TYR A 202 -2.13 5.94 13.84
C TYR A 202 -0.84 6.75 13.85
N ARG A 203 -0.72 7.70 14.77
CA ARG A 203 0.46 8.57 14.88
C ARG A 203 1.61 7.90 15.63
N SER A 204 1.30 6.96 16.53
CA SER A 204 2.32 6.28 17.33
C SER A 204 1.97 4.81 17.55
N GLY A 205 2.97 4.00 17.92
CA GLY A 205 2.78 2.62 18.31
C GLY A 205 1.88 2.48 19.55
N GLU A 206 1.94 3.43 20.48
CA GLU A 206 1.09 3.44 21.68
C GLU A 206 -0.39 3.62 21.33
N GLU A 207 -0.70 4.56 20.42
CA GLU A 207 -2.08 4.72 19.91
C GLU A 207 -2.58 3.48 19.15
N ALA A 208 -1.70 2.76 18.48
CA ALA A 208 -2.03 1.55 17.72
C ALA A 208 -2.19 0.30 18.60
N ARG A 209 -1.64 0.29 19.81
CA ARG A 209 -1.59 -0.88 20.71
C ARG A 209 -2.94 -1.57 20.92
N PRO A 210 -4.07 -0.85 21.17
CA PRO A 210 -5.38 -1.50 21.32
C PRO A 210 -5.85 -2.21 20.05
N ALA A 211 -5.58 -1.63 18.87
CA ALA A 211 -5.94 -2.24 17.60
C ALA A 211 -5.07 -3.48 17.30
N LEU A 212 -3.77 -3.43 17.62
CA LEU A 212 -2.86 -4.56 17.49
C LEU A 212 -3.26 -5.72 18.42
N ALA A 213 -3.67 -5.43 19.65
CA ALA A 213 -4.19 -6.45 20.56
C ALA A 213 -5.44 -7.15 20.01
N LYS A 214 -6.36 -6.38 19.37
CA LYS A 214 -7.53 -6.96 18.70
C LYS A 214 -7.13 -7.83 17.50
N ILE A 215 -6.19 -7.37 16.67
CA ILE A 215 -5.67 -8.18 15.55
C ILE A 215 -5.10 -9.50 16.08
N GLY A 216 -4.30 -9.47 17.16
CA GLY A 216 -3.80 -10.67 17.81
C GLY A 216 -4.92 -11.65 18.20
N GLY A 217 -5.96 -11.15 18.88
CA GLY A 217 -7.11 -11.97 19.25
C GLY A 217 -7.88 -12.53 18.03
N TYR A 218 -7.95 -11.81 16.92
CA TYR A 218 -8.57 -12.31 15.69
C TYR A 218 -7.71 -13.30 14.93
N LEU A 219 -6.37 -13.19 14.98
CA LEU A 219 -5.44 -14.17 14.46
C LEU A 219 -5.59 -15.50 15.22
N ASP A 220 -5.62 -15.44 16.57
CA ASP A 220 -5.84 -16.61 17.44
C ASP A 220 -7.17 -17.30 17.12
N GLN A 221 -8.25 -16.53 16.98
CA GLN A 221 -9.57 -17.05 16.60
C GLN A 221 -9.59 -17.70 15.21
N ALA A 222 -8.77 -17.22 14.30
CA ALA A 222 -8.61 -17.77 12.95
C ALA A 222 -7.61 -18.95 12.91
N GLY A 223 -7.00 -19.33 14.03
CA GLY A 223 -5.98 -20.38 14.11
C GLY A 223 -4.70 -20.04 13.33
N ARG A 224 -4.37 -18.72 13.20
CA ARG A 224 -3.22 -18.24 12.44
C ARG A 224 -2.08 -17.85 13.38
N ASP A 225 -0.86 -18.23 13.01
CA ASP A 225 0.34 -17.72 13.67
C ASP A 225 0.54 -16.23 13.31
N GLY A 226 0.68 -15.40 14.33
CA GLY A 226 0.94 -13.97 14.18
C GLY A 226 2.41 -13.64 13.89
N SER A 227 3.32 -14.58 13.94
CA SER A 227 4.77 -14.35 13.74
C SER A 227 5.10 -13.80 12.34
N ASP A 228 4.36 -14.23 11.34
CA ASP A 228 4.53 -13.79 9.95
C ASP A 228 3.63 -12.59 9.58
N PHE A 229 2.80 -12.11 10.52
CA PHE A 229 1.89 -11.00 10.26
C PHE A 229 2.62 -9.67 10.33
N GLY A 230 2.69 -8.98 9.19
CA GLY A 230 3.41 -7.71 9.09
C GLY A 230 2.59 -6.50 9.56
N VAL A 231 3.28 -5.50 10.09
CA VAL A 231 2.68 -4.18 10.41
C VAL A 231 3.56 -3.09 9.83
N GLU A 232 2.98 -2.20 9.02
CA GLU A 232 3.70 -1.07 8.44
C GLU A 232 3.09 0.26 8.86
N ALA A 233 3.83 1.01 9.66
CA ALA A 233 3.46 2.36 10.06
C ALA A 233 4.07 3.43 9.14
N ARG A 234 3.57 4.66 9.29
CA ARG A 234 4.09 5.82 8.58
C ARG A 234 4.58 6.86 9.56
N ILE A 235 5.72 7.46 9.23
CA ILE A 235 6.30 8.60 9.94
C ILE A 235 6.29 9.79 8.98
N HIS A 236 5.75 10.91 9.39
CA HIS A 236 5.83 12.13 8.62
C HIS A 236 7.19 12.80 8.85
N TYR A 237 7.88 13.11 7.76
CA TYR A 237 9.16 13.80 7.80
C TYR A 237 9.09 15.15 8.53
N ALA A 238 7.97 15.87 8.38
CA ALA A 238 7.72 17.15 9.03
C ALA A 238 7.51 17.06 10.56
N ASP A 239 7.19 15.87 11.09
CA ASP A 239 6.87 15.69 12.52
C ASP A 239 8.12 15.64 13.41
N GLY A 240 9.31 15.83 12.85
CA GLY A 240 10.50 15.81 13.68
C GLY A 240 11.83 15.96 12.95
N ASN A 241 12.86 15.52 13.63
CA ASN A 241 14.26 15.49 13.19
C ASN A 241 14.82 14.08 13.45
N PRO A 242 16.08 13.78 13.09
CA PRO A 242 16.67 12.44 13.28
C PRO A 242 16.48 11.82 14.66
N ILE A 243 16.59 12.61 15.73
CA ILE A 243 16.40 12.11 17.11
C ILE A 243 14.94 11.68 17.35
N HIS A 244 13.98 12.45 16.84
CA HIS A 244 12.57 12.12 16.95
C HIS A 244 12.23 10.91 16.10
N TRP A 245 12.80 10.77 14.90
CA TRP A 245 12.56 9.62 14.02
C TRP A 245 13.04 8.31 14.67
N GLU A 246 14.21 8.30 15.33
CA GLU A 246 14.67 7.13 16.10
C GLU A 246 13.66 6.73 17.17
N ARG A 247 13.15 7.68 17.96
CA ARG A 247 12.12 7.40 18.99
C ARG A 247 10.83 6.85 18.39
N PHE A 248 10.40 7.36 17.23
CA PHE A 248 9.25 6.82 16.52
C PHE A 248 9.48 5.38 16.07
N LEU A 249 10.67 5.10 15.52
CA LEU A 249 11.07 3.75 15.13
C LEU A 249 11.04 2.80 16.34
N GLU A 250 11.66 3.18 17.44
CA GLU A 250 11.68 2.40 18.69
C GLU A 250 10.25 2.17 19.22
N GLY A 251 9.40 3.21 19.23
CA GLY A 251 8.02 3.11 19.67
C GLY A 251 7.19 2.15 18.82
N TRP A 252 7.35 2.16 17.51
CA TRP A 252 6.67 1.23 16.62
C TRP A 252 7.26 -0.17 16.67
N GLN A 253 8.57 -0.30 16.80
CA GLN A 253 9.24 -1.59 16.99
C GLN A 253 8.80 -2.26 18.30
N GLY A 254 8.64 -1.47 19.37
CA GLY A 254 8.16 -1.94 20.66
C GLY A 254 6.73 -2.49 20.68
N VAL A 255 5.95 -2.23 19.63
CA VAL A 255 4.61 -2.82 19.44
C VAL A 255 4.56 -3.83 18.29
N GLY A 256 5.72 -4.27 17.78
CA GLY A 256 5.81 -5.32 16.77
C GLY A 256 5.72 -4.86 15.32
N ALA A 257 5.89 -3.55 15.03
CA ALA A 257 5.95 -3.10 13.64
C ALA A 257 7.17 -3.69 12.92
N THR A 258 6.93 -4.22 11.73
CA THR A 258 7.95 -4.85 10.89
C THR A 258 8.49 -3.91 9.81
N HIS A 259 7.68 -2.92 9.43
CA HIS A 259 7.96 -1.96 8.36
C HIS A 259 7.60 -0.54 8.79
N ILE A 260 8.35 0.42 8.28
CA ILE A 260 8.07 1.86 8.42
C ILE A 260 8.27 2.54 7.08
N SER A 261 7.34 3.42 6.69
CA SER A 261 7.49 4.30 5.52
C SER A 261 7.54 5.77 5.94
N PHE A 262 8.59 6.47 5.51
CA PHE A 262 8.71 7.92 5.70
C PHE A 262 7.89 8.67 4.65
N ASN A 263 6.97 9.51 5.08
CA ASN A 263 6.19 10.38 4.22
C ASN A 263 6.79 11.79 4.21
N THR A 264 7.29 12.23 3.06
CA THR A 264 7.89 13.54 2.86
C THR A 264 6.90 14.60 2.32
N MET A 265 5.64 14.21 2.03
CA MET A 265 4.60 15.16 1.63
C MET A 265 4.20 16.07 2.80
N GLN A 266 3.73 17.28 2.48
CA GLN A 266 3.32 18.31 3.43
C GLN A 266 4.44 18.80 4.36
N ALA A 267 5.70 18.63 3.92
CA ALA A 267 6.90 19.09 4.63
C ALA A 267 7.50 20.38 4.03
N GLY A 268 6.77 21.06 3.17
CA GLY A 268 7.28 22.26 2.47
C GLY A 268 8.34 21.96 1.40
N LEU A 269 8.37 20.73 0.89
CA LEU A 269 9.30 20.29 -0.13
C LEU A 269 8.65 20.47 -1.52
N ASP A 270 8.95 21.58 -2.18
CA ASP A 270 8.29 22.05 -3.39
C ASP A 270 8.92 21.54 -4.70
N SER A 271 9.83 20.58 -4.63
CA SER A 271 10.52 20.04 -5.80
C SER A 271 11.05 18.63 -5.61
N PRO A 272 11.21 17.84 -6.69
CA PRO A 272 11.83 16.51 -6.65
C PRO A 272 13.20 16.50 -5.97
N ALA A 273 14.02 17.51 -6.21
CA ALA A 273 15.36 17.62 -5.61
C ALA A 273 15.30 17.74 -4.07
N LYS A 274 14.30 18.45 -3.52
CA LYS A 274 14.14 18.58 -2.07
C LYS A 274 13.66 17.26 -1.45
N HIS A 275 12.75 16.53 -2.09
CA HIS A 275 12.35 15.19 -1.64
C HIS A 275 13.54 14.22 -1.67
N LEU A 276 14.36 14.22 -2.73
CA LEU A 276 15.59 13.43 -2.78
C LEU A 276 16.58 13.78 -1.66
N LYS A 277 16.74 15.07 -1.36
CA LYS A 277 17.58 15.52 -0.23
C LYS A 277 17.05 15.01 1.10
N ALA A 278 15.73 15.03 1.29
CA ALA A 278 15.08 14.47 2.50
C ALA A 278 15.33 12.96 2.63
N LEU A 279 15.19 12.18 1.55
CA LEU A 279 15.50 10.75 1.57
C LEU A 279 16.97 10.47 1.91
N ARG A 280 17.91 11.25 1.37
CA ARG A 280 19.35 11.13 1.73
C ARG A 280 19.60 11.42 3.21
N LEU A 281 18.92 12.44 3.76
CA LEU A 281 19.03 12.77 5.18
C LEU A 281 18.47 11.64 6.05
N ILE A 282 17.28 11.09 5.72
CA ILE A 282 16.70 9.95 6.42
C ILE A 282 17.65 8.76 6.38
N ALA A 283 18.17 8.42 5.19
CA ALA A 283 19.05 7.28 4.99
C ALA A 283 20.35 7.37 5.80
N SER A 284 20.97 8.56 5.79
CA SER A 284 22.23 8.79 6.55
C SER A 284 22.01 8.85 8.05
N SER A 285 20.89 9.47 8.51
CA SER A 285 20.61 9.61 9.93
C SER A 285 20.24 8.30 10.60
N LEU A 286 19.60 7.39 9.86
CA LEU A 286 19.13 6.10 10.38
C LEU A 286 20.03 4.93 9.98
N ASP A 287 21.12 5.17 9.29
CA ASP A 287 22.05 4.15 8.80
C ASP A 287 21.34 2.98 8.07
N ILE A 288 20.44 3.33 7.13
CA ILE A 288 19.52 2.36 6.50
C ILE A 288 20.27 1.18 5.83
N LYS A 289 21.46 1.41 5.25
CA LYS A 289 22.22 0.34 4.57
C LYS A 289 22.69 -0.78 5.51
N HIS A 290 22.82 -0.48 6.78
CA HIS A 290 23.37 -1.40 7.80
C HIS A 290 22.29 -1.95 8.76
N ARG A 291 21.03 -1.53 8.59
CA ARG A 291 19.86 -2.06 9.31
C ARG A 291 19.19 -3.20 8.54
#